data_43ac52244d5884dc5d68b9bf8ad04e03
#
_entry.id   43ac52244d5884dc5d68b9bf8ad04e03
#
_cell.length_a   1.000
_cell.length_b   1.000
_cell.length_c   1.000
_cell.angle_alpha   90.00
_cell.angle_beta   90.00
_cell.angle_gamma   90.00
#
_symmetry.space_group_name_H-M   'P 1'
#
loop_
_entity.id
_entity.type
_entity.pdbx_description
1 polymer ?
#
loop_
_entity_poly.entity_id
_entity_poly.type
_entity_poly.pdbx_seq_one_letter_code
_entity_poly.pdbx_strand_id
1 'polypeptide(L)'
;WLGPAAEVIEVGQRDDGCLCLAGMEEKGFYMVSAKPILGIFWKHTNEHWDGYFPVKVKTRAWVSEDIIVGQTRETDAVEVACVLEGWNIEKNDWQDVGRYTIPVGENGFFSMTLGSDTAETIDCVVKEVICKNAAGEVIGKDS
;
A
#
# COMPACT_ATOMS: atom_id res chain seq x y z
N TRP A 1 -18.48 0.33 -4.62
CA TRP A 1 -18.66 1.25 -5.76
C TRP A 1 -17.85 2.53 -5.59
N LEU A 2 -17.03 2.83 -6.57
CA LEU A 2 -16.31 4.10 -6.64
C LEU A 2 -17.17 5.08 -7.43
N GLY A 3 -17.36 6.27 -6.90
CA GLY A 3 -18.16 7.29 -7.59
C GLY A 3 -17.59 7.68 -8.97
N PRO A 4 -18.37 8.29 -9.85
CA PRO A 4 -17.93 8.61 -11.22
C PRO A 4 -16.77 9.62 -11.28
N ALA A 5 -16.49 10.33 -10.18
CA ALA A 5 -15.37 11.27 -10.07
C ALA A 5 -14.11 10.64 -9.46
N ALA A 6 -14.15 9.37 -9.05
CA ALA A 6 -13.00 8.70 -8.45
C ALA A 6 -11.97 8.36 -9.53
N GLU A 7 -10.72 8.73 -9.28
CA GLU A 7 -9.60 8.30 -10.11
C GLU A 7 -9.22 6.87 -9.72
N VAL A 8 -9.12 5.98 -10.70
CA VAL A 8 -8.77 4.58 -10.48
C VAL A 8 -7.33 4.35 -10.90
N ILE A 9 -6.55 3.76 -10.01
CA ILE A 9 -5.14 3.44 -10.21
C ILE A 9 -4.97 1.92 -10.13
N GLU A 10 -4.24 1.35 -11.08
CA GLU A 10 -3.81 -0.05 -10.99
C GLU A 10 -2.67 -0.14 -9.99
N VAL A 11 -2.89 -0.90 -8.90
CA VAL A 11 -1.89 -1.12 -7.86
C VAL A 11 -0.92 -2.21 -8.30
N GLY A 12 -1.44 -3.32 -8.79
CA GLY A 12 -0.63 -4.45 -9.24
C GLY A 12 -1.41 -5.76 -9.22
N GLN A 13 -0.72 -6.82 -9.56
CA GLN A 13 -1.26 -8.16 -9.56
C GLN A 13 -0.80 -8.91 -8.30
N ARG A 14 -1.75 -9.53 -7.61
CA ARG A 14 -1.45 -10.36 -6.43
C ARG A 14 -0.92 -11.73 -6.86
N ASP A 15 -0.31 -12.45 -5.91
CA ASP A 15 0.27 -13.79 -6.15
C ASP A 15 -0.75 -14.80 -6.71
N ASP A 16 -2.02 -14.67 -6.38
CA ASP A 16 -3.10 -15.52 -6.87
C ASP A 16 -3.64 -15.11 -8.26
N GLY A 17 -3.06 -14.08 -8.88
CA GLY A 17 -3.47 -13.56 -10.17
C GLY A 17 -4.58 -12.51 -10.12
N CYS A 18 -5.09 -12.16 -8.94
CA CYS A 18 -6.07 -11.09 -8.80
C CYS A 18 -5.43 -9.74 -9.12
N LEU A 19 -6.16 -8.91 -9.87
CA LEU A 19 -5.78 -7.51 -10.08
C LEU A 19 -6.25 -6.68 -8.89
N CYS A 20 -5.33 -5.87 -8.35
CA CYS A 20 -5.65 -4.92 -7.28
C CYS A 20 -5.73 -3.50 -7.85
N LEU A 21 -6.85 -2.84 -7.59
CA LEU A 21 -7.13 -1.48 -8.01
C LEU A 21 -7.34 -0.59 -6.79
N ALA A 22 -6.92 0.67 -6.89
CA ALA A 22 -7.21 1.68 -5.88
C ALA A 22 -8.06 2.79 -6.49
N GLY A 23 -9.09 3.21 -5.79
CA GLY A 23 -9.89 4.37 -6.16
C GLY A 23 -9.61 5.53 -5.20
N MET A 24 -9.15 6.66 -5.73
CA MET A 24 -8.76 7.80 -4.93
C MET A 24 -9.97 8.60 -4.45
N GLU A 25 -9.96 8.97 -3.20
CA GLU A 25 -10.94 9.81 -2.53
C GLU A 25 -10.24 11.02 -1.90
N GLU A 26 -11.01 12.01 -1.47
CA GLU A 26 -10.46 13.23 -0.86
C GLU A 26 -9.65 12.96 0.41
N LYS A 27 -10.09 12.01 1.22
CA LYS A 27 -9.49 11.72 2.54
C LYS A 27 -8.94 10.31 2.68
N GLY A 28 -8.63 9.68 1.57
CA GLY A 28 -8.12 8.31 1.58
C GLY A 28 -8.28 7.63 0.23
N PHE A 29 -8.37 6.32 0.25
CA PHE A 29 -8.57 5.53 -0.96
C PHE A 29 -9.30 4.22 -0.66
N TYR A 30 -9.98 3.69 -1.67
CA TYR A 30 -10.56 2.35 -1.64
C TYR A 30 -9.64 1.38 -2.37
N MET A 31 -9.55 0.16 -1.88
CA MET A 31 -8.91 -0.94 -2.60
C MET A 31 -9.93 -1.99 -2.98
N VAL A 32 -9.79 -2.51 -4.19
CA VAL A 32 -10.65 -3.56 -4.74
C VAL A 32 -9.78 -4.58 -5.45
N SER A 33 -10.02 -5.86 -5.18
CA SER A 33 -9.38 -6.96 -5.88
C SER A 33 -10.38 -7.63 -6.82
N ALA A 34 -9.92 -7.98 -8.03
CA ALA A 34 -10.77 -8.59 -9.05
C ALA A 34 -10.04 -9.75 -9.76
N LYS A 35 -10.78 -10.79 -10.10
CA LYS A 35 -10.29 -11.93 -10.87
C LYS A 35 -10.71 -11.84 -12.33
N PRO A 36 -9.87 -12.25 -13.29
CA PRO A 36 -10.29 -12.38 -14.66
C PRO A 36 -11.25 -13.56 -14.84
N ILE A 37 -12.29 -13.35 -15.64
CA ILE A 37 -13.24 -14.39 -16.05
C ILE A 37 -13.21 -14.51 -17.56
N LEU A 38 -12.97 -15.69 -18.08
CA LEU A 38 -12.90 -15.97 -19.53
C LEU A 38 -11.90 -15.07 -20.28
N GLY A 39 -10.92 -14.50 -19.57
CA GLY A 39 -9.88 -13.65 -20.15
C GLY A 39 -10.30 -12.26 -20.57
N ILE A 40 -11.59 -11.89 -20.49
CA ILE A 40 -12.11 -10.59 -20.96
C ILE A 40 -12.96 -9.85 -19.93
N PHE A 41 -13.44 -10.54 -18.91
CA PHE A 41 -14.26 -9.94 -17.82
C PHE A 41 -13.51 -9.99 -16.50
N TRP A 42 -13.81 -9.03 -15.62
CA TRP A 42 -13.27 -8.97 -14.26
C TRP A 42 -14.41 -9.09 -13.25
N LYS A 43 -14.22 -9.94 -12.27
CA LYS A 43 -15.17 -10.13 -11.17
C LYS A 43 -14.52 -9.71 -9.85
N HIS A 44 -15.22 -8.90 -9.07
CA HIS A 44 -14.83 -8.59 -7.70
C HIS A 44 -14.72 -9.87 -6.87
N THR A 45 -13.67 -9.99 -6.09
CA THR A 45 -13.45 -11.12 -5.19
C THR A 45 -13.44 -10.67 -3.74
N ASN A 46 -13.95 -11.51 -2.84
CA ASN A 46 -13.91 -11.28 -1.39
C ASN A 46 -12.74 -12.00 -0.71
N GLU A 47 -11.80 -12.52 -1.47
CA GLU A 47 -10.67 -13.31 -0.95
C GLU A 47 -9.59 -12.44 -0.31
N HIS A 48 -9.61 -11.13 -0.53
CA HIS A 48 -8.62 -10.18 -0.03
C HIS A 48 -9.26 -9.13 0.88
N TRP A 49 -8.41 -8.53 1.72
CA TRP A 49 -8.80 -7.42 2.58
C TRP A 49 -8.94 -6.14 1.75
N ASP A 50 -10.10 -6.00 1.16
CA ASP A 50 -10.49 -4.80 0.41
C ASP A 50 -11.27 -3.85 1.30
N GLY A 51 -11.27 -2.57 0.96
CA GLY A 51 -12.06 -1.60 1.68
C GLY A 51 -11.48 -0.20 1.62
N TYR A 52 -11.95 0.63 2.53
CA TYR A 52 -11.56 2.03 2.61
C TYR A 52 -10.39 2.23 3.58
N PHE A 53 -9.37 2.91 3.10
CA PHE A 53 -8.17 3.27 3.86
C PHE A 53 -8.17 4.79 4.09
N PRO A 54 -8.59 5.27 5.29
CA PRO A 54 -8.64 6.70 5.56
C PRO A 54 -7.25 7.27 5.85
N VAL A 55 -6.89 8.34 5.17
CA VAL A 55 -5.63 9.07 5.41
C VAL A 55 -5.95 10.35 6.17
N LYS A 56 -5.91 10.29 7.50
CA LYS A 56 -6.23 11.40 8.41
C LYS A 56 -5.01 12.24 8.79
N VAL A 57 -3.82 11.74 8.50
CA VAL A 57 -2.53 12.39 8.73
C VAL A 57 -1.89 12.76 7.39
N LYS A 58 -0.74 13.45 7.42
CA LYS A 58 -0.08 13.84 6.17
C LYS A 58 0.36 12.67 5.31
N THR A 59 0.86 11.59 5.94
CA THR A 59 1.33 10.41 5.24
C THR A 59 0.95 9.17 6.02
N ARG A 60 0.39 8.19 5.36
CA ARG A 60 0.09 6.90 5.97
C ARG A 60 0.25 5.77 4.98
N ALA A 61 0.71 4.64 5.49
CA ALA A 61 0.86 3.42 4.72
C ALA A 61 0.39 2.20 5.52
N TRP A 62 -0.03 1.19 4.79
CA TRP A 62 -0.48 -0.09 5.35
C TRP A 62 0.14 -1.23 4.57
N VAL A 63 0.25 -2.36 5.21
CA VAL A 63 0.48 -3.64 4.53
C VAL A 63 -0.86 -4.33 4.42
N SER A 64 -1.31 -4.57 3.19
CA SER A 64 -2.49 -5.36 2.89
C SER A 64 -2.03 -6.66 2.26
N GLU A 65 -1.88 -7.69 3.09
CA GLU A 65 -1.33 -9.00 2.71
C GLU A 65 0.08 -8.87 2.10
N ASP A 66 0.18 -8.91 0.77
CA ASP A 66 1.42 -8.89 0.00
C ASP A 66 1.73 -7.52 -0.64
N ILE A 67 0.95 -6.50 -0.32
CA ILE A 67 1.07 -5.17 -0.93
C ILE A 67 1.23 -4.10 0.15
N ILE A 68 2.22 -3.23 -0.03
CA ILE A 68 2.30 -1.96 0.70
C ILE A 68 1.51 -0.93 -0.09
N VAL A 69 0.60 -0.25 0.57
CA VAL A 69 -0.20 0.84 -0.04
C VAL A 69 -0.22 2.04 0.88
N GLY A 70 -0.23 3.23 0.31
CA GLY A 70 -0.30 4.43 1.10
C GLY A 70 -0.53 5.68 0.28
N GLN A 71 -0.68 6.78 0.99
CA GLN A 71 -0.87 8.10 0.41
C GLN A 71 -0.15 9.14 1.25
N THR A 72 0.46 10.09 0.58
CA THR A 72 1.05 11.28 1.19
C THR A 72 0.41 12.54 0.66
N ARG A 73 0.23 13.53 1.54
CA ARG A 73 -0.19 14.89 1.19
C ARG A 73 0.99 15.85 1.14
N GLU A 74 2.20 15.36 1.34
CA GLU A 74 3.42 16.14 1.13
C GLU A 74 3.60 16.34 -0.37
N THR A 75 3.34 17.56 -0.86
CA THR A 75 3.31 17.87 -2.28
C THR A 75 4.67 17.74 -2.96
N ASP A 76 5.75 17.91 -2.21
CA ASP A 76 7.12 17.81 -2.72
C ASP A 76 7.71 16.41 -2.60
N ALA A 77 6.97 15.45 -2.04
CA ALA A 77 7.43 14.08 -1.89
C ALA A 77 7.49 13.38 -3.26
N VAL A 78 8.65 12.84 -3.58
CA VAL A 78 8.84 12.02 -4.79
C VAL A 78 9.09 10.56 -4.44
N GLU A 79 9.42 10.28 -3.19
CA GLU A 79 9.80 8.97 -2.71
C GLU A 79 9.39 8.81 -1.26
N VAL A 80 8.95 7.60 -0.90
CA VAL A 80 8.60 7.22 0.47
C VAL A 80 9.40 6.00 0.84
N ALA A 81 10.02 6.01 2.02
CA ALA A 81 10.62 4.83 2.61
C ALA A 81 9.69 4.28 3.69
N CYS A 82 9.26 3.04 3.55
CA CYS A 82 8.45 2.32 4.52
C CYS A 82 9.32 1.34 5.29
N VAL A 83 9.33 1.47 6.61
CA VAL A 83 10.00 0.52 7.50
C VAL A 83 8.94 -0.43 8.03
N LEU A 84 9.14 -1.72 7.80
CA LEU A 84 8.21 -2.76 8.22
C LEU A 84 8.74 -3.54 9.41
N GLU A 85 7.82 -3.93 10.29
CA GLU A 85 8.08 -4.90 11.35
C GLU A 85 7.03 -6.00 11.33
N GLY A 86 7.42 -7.19 11.73
CA GLY A 86 6.54 -8.35 11.79
C GLY A 86 6.65 -9.05 13.13
N TRP A 87 5.56 -9.70 13.54
CA TRP A 87 5.53 -10.47 14.77
C TRP A 87 6.21 -11.83 14.60
N ASN A 88 7.26 -12.05 15.36
CA ASN A 88 7.92 -13.35 15.39
C ASN A 88 7.34 -14.20 16.52
N ILE A 89 6.65 -15.28 16.16
CA ILE A 89 5.97 -16.16 17.10
C ILE A 89 6.96 -16.90 18.02
N GLU A 90 8.09 -17.34 17.48
CA GLU A 90 9.08 -18.10 18.24
C GLU A 90 9.73 -17.25 19.32
N LYS A 91 10.04 -15.99 19.00
CA LYS A 91 10.66 -15.04 19.93
C LYS A 91 9.65 -14.25 20.76
N ASN A 92 8.37 -14.34 20.40
CA ASN A 92 7.29 -13.58 21.02
C ASN A 92 7.59 -12.08 21.07
N ASP A 93 8.07 -11.52 19.96
CA ASP A 93 8.49 -10.14 19.85
C ASP A 93 8.37 -9.62 18.41
N TRP A 94 8.31 -8.27 18.27
CA TRP A 94 8.35 -7.60 16.98
C TRP A 94 9.78 -7.55 16.46
N GLN A 95 9.93 -7.80 15.16
CA GLN A 95 11.23 -7.77 14.49
C GLN A 95 11.17 -6.95 13.23
N ASP A 96 12.25 -6.26 12.91
CA ASP A 96 12.38 -5.54 11.66
C ASP A 96 12.36 -6.52 10.48
N VAL A 97 11.45 -6.29 9.55
CA VAL A 97 11.31 -7.08 8.30
C VAL A 97 12.15 -6.48 7.19
N GLY A 98 12.16 -5.16 7.08
CA GLY A 98 12.92 -4.47 6.07
C GLY A 98 12.48 -3.03 5.87
N ARG A 99 13.22 -2.37 4.98
CA ARG A 99 12.96 -1.00 4.54
C ARG A 99 12.75 -1.00 3.04
N TYR A 100 11.66 -0.41 2.59
CA TYR A 100 11.26 -0.40 1.18
C TYR A 100 11.10 1.03 0.71
N THR A 101 11.79 1.36 -0.38
CA THR A 101 11.71 2.68 -1.01
C THR A 101 10.74 2.61 -2.18
N ILE A 102 9.72 3.47 -2.15
CA ILE A 102 8.61 3.44 -3.08
C ILE A 102 8.46 4.81 -3.73
N PRO A 103 8.43 4.91 -5.07
CA PRO A 103 8.16 6.17 -5.73
C PRO A 103 6.72 6.63 -5.48
N VAL A 104 6.55 7.92 -5.30
CA VAL A 104 5.23 8.54 -5.14
C VAL A 104 4.66 8.86 -6.51
N GLY A 105 3.47 8.37 -6.78
CA GLY A 105 2.73 8.63 -8.00
C GLY A 105 1.80 9.84 -7.90
N GLU A 106 0.91 9.96 -8.86
CA GLU A 106 -0.12 11.01 -8.89
C GLU A 106 -1.01 10.93 -7.64
N ASN A 107 -1.51 12.08 -7.21
CA ASN A 107 -2.33 12.22 -5.99
C ASN A 107 -1.63 11.76 -4.70
N GLY A 108 -0.30 11.65 -4.71
CA GLY A 108 0.46 11.21 -3.56
C GLY A 108 0.32 9.72 -3.23
N PHE A 109 -0.30 8.93 -4.10
CA PHE A 109 -0.46 7.49 -3.90
C PHE A 109 0.84 6.76 -4.18
N PHE A 110 1.14 5.76 -3.35
CA PHE A 110 2.28 4.89 -3.55
C PHE A 110 1.93 3.45 -3.19
N SER A 111 2.51 2.50 -3.90
CA SER A 111 2.30 1.08 -3.66
C SER A 111 3.50 0.25 -4.10
N MET A 112 3.66 -0.90 -3.46
CA MET A 112 4.70 -1.86 -3.79
C MET A 112 4.23 -3.27 -3.45
N THR A 113 4.43 -4.21 -4.37
CA THR A 113 4.18 -5.62 -4.10
C THR A 113 5.40 -6.21 -3.38
N LEU A 114 5.15 -6.89 -2.26
CA LEU A 114 6.18 -7.59 -1.50
C LEU A 114 6.43 -8.96 -2.11
N GLY A 115 7.69 -9.40 -2.07
CA GLY A 115 8.04 -10.75 -2.50
C GLY A 115 7.52 -11.82 -1.53
N SER A 116 7.47 -13.07 -2.02
CA SER A 116 6.99 -14.22 -1.25
C SER A 116 7.78 -14.48 0.03
N ASP A 117 9.06 -14.11 0.08
CA ASP A 117 9.91 -14.26 1.26
C ASP A 117 9.46 -13.41 2.46
N THR A 118 8.78 -12.29 2.18
CA THR A 118 8.25 -11.40 3.20
C THR A 118 6.89 -11.87 3.72
N ALA A 119 6.16 -12.64 2.92
CA ALA A 119 4.82 -13.14 3.25
C ALA A 119 4.82 -14.24 4.34
N GLU A 120 5.98 -14.81 4.67
CA GLU A 120 6.12 -15.75 5.79
C GLU A 120 6.03 -15.07 7.16
N THR A 121 6.14 -13.75 7.19
CA THR A 121 6.01 -12.98 8.43
C THR A 121 4.53 -12.66 8.63
N ILE A 122 3.88 -13.45 9.47
CA ILE A 122 2.50 -13.25 9.87
C ILE A 122 2.40 -11.89 10.60
N ASP A 123 1.40 -11.09 10.23
CA ASP A 123 1.13 -9.79 10.84
C ASP A 123 2.24 -8.73 10.68
N CYS A 124 2.67 -8.53 9.45
CA CYS A 124 3.58 -7.43 9.11
C CYS A 124 2.83 -6.09 9.14
N VAL A 125 3.42 -5.09 9.78
CA VAL A 125 2.87 -3.73 9.86
C VAL A 125 3.91 -2.69 9.47
N VAL A 126 3.42 -1.52 9.06
CA VAL A 126 4.29 -0.37 8.80
C VAL A 126 4.60 0.33 10.12
N LYS A 127 5.86 0.30 10.50
CA LYS A 127 6.37 0.94 11.71
C LYS A 127 6.61 2.43 11.50
N GLU A 128 7.12 2.79 10.34
CA GLU A 128 7.54 4.16 10.03
C GLU A 128 7.45 4.44 8.54
N VAL A 129 7.03 5.66 8.21
CA VAL A 129 6.99 6.17 6.83
C VAL A 129 7.80 7.45 6.76
N ILE A 130 8.76 7.50 5.84
CA ILE A 130 9.67 8.65 5.67
C ILE A 130 9.49 9.19 4.25
N CYS A 131 9.04 10.45 4.15
CA CYS A 131 8.91 11.12 2.85
C CYS A 131 10.16 11.89 2.49
N LYS A 132 10.59 11.77 1.25
CA LYS A 132 11.75 12.47 0.71
C LYS A 132 11.38 13.27 -0.54
N ASN A 133 12.01 14.44 -0.69
CA ASN A 133 11.88 15.26 -1.88
C ASN A 133 12.89 14.84 -2.97
N ALA A 134 12.88 15.53 -4.12
CA ALA A 134 13.77 15.24 -5.24
C ALA A 134 15.27 15.39 -4.91
N ALA A 135 15.61 16.19 -3.90
CA ALA A 135 16.97 16.34 -3.42
C ALA A 135 17.42 15.24 -2.43
N GLY A 136 16.52 14.30 -2.09
CA GLY A 136 16.77 13.26 -1.12
C GLY A 136 16.63 13.69 0.34
N GLU A 137 16.11 14.89 0.58
CA GLU A 137 15.92 15.42 1.93
C GLU A 137 14.62 14.87 2.54
N VAL A 138 14.68 14.54 3.82
CA VAL A 138 13.49 14.12 4.58
C VAL A 138 12.59 15.33 4.83
N ILE A 139 11.36 15.30 4.31
CA ILE A 139 10.39 16.38 4.44
C ILE A 139 9.19 16.00 5.31
N GLY A 140 9.07 14.73 5.66
CA GLY A 140 8.02 14.24 6.55
C GLY A 140 8.37 12.88 7.10
N LYS A 141 7.93 12.62 8.32
CA LYS A 141 8.13 11.33 8.99
C LYS A 141 6.92 11.04 9.86
N ASP A 142 6.34 9.85 9.67
CA ASP A 142 5.23 9.35 10.45
C ASP A 142 5.54 7.96 11.00
N SER A 143 5.01 7.66 12.16
CA SER A 143 5.22 6.37 12.82
C SER A 143 3.94 5.78 13.41
#